data_866b98b0223f14bc39d8425f1bc164bd
#
_entry.id   866b98b0223f14bc39d8425f1bc164bd
#
_cell.length_a   1.000
_cell.length_b   1.000
_cell.length_c   1.000
_cell.angle_alpha   90.00
_cell.angle_beta   90.00
_cell.angle_gamma   90.00
#
_symmetry.space_group_name_H-M   'P 1'
#
loop_
_entity.id
_entity.type
_entity.pdbx_description
1 polymer ?
#
loop_
_entity_poly.entity_id
_entity_poly.type
_entity_poly.pdbx_seq_one_letter_code
_entity_poly.pdbx_strand_id
1 'polypeptide(L)'
;MANSKNQGRMAQDMKRELIGIIGQMKDPRLAEGLLTVTRLDVTPDLDVAKAHISVMGRKDGPEGAVAALNKASGHVRTEISRRMHIRKAPRFVFVVDEGAAYAAHINQLLADLQEGEAPAEAAGEEE
;
A
#
# COMPACT_ATOMS: atom_id res chain seq x y z
N MET A 1 -10.45 -4.57 28.20
CA MET A 1 -10.29 -4.74 26.98
C MET A 1 -9.47 -3.76 26.34
N ALA A 2 -8.67 -4.18 25.56
CA ALA A 2 -7.89 -3.30 24.81
C ALA A 2 -8.88 -2.52 24.11
N ASN A 3 -8.85 -1.32 24.20
CA ASN A 3 -9.85 -0.62 23.54
C ASN A 3 -9.43 -0.33 22.14
N SER A 4 -10.39 -0.11 21.30
CA SER A 4 -10.13 0.10 19.89
C SER A 4 -9.33 1.35 19.66
N LYS A 5 -9.35 2.28 20.59
CA LYS A 5 -8.56 3.48 20.46
C LYS A 5 -7.08 3.18 20.52
N ASN A 6 -6.65 2.34 21.48
CA ASN A 6 -5.25 1.96 21.57
C ASN A 6 -4.81 1.14 20.38
N GLN A 7 -5.70 0.27 19.90
CA GLN A 7 -5.41 -0.50 18.71
C GLN A 7 -5.23 0.37 17.49
N GLY A 8 -6.09 1.36 17.34
CA GLY A 8 -5.99 2.27 16.21
C GLY A 8 -4.69 3.03 16.22
N ARG A 9 -4.26 3.48 17.41
CA ARG A 9 -3.00 4.20 17.52
C ARG A 9 -1.82 3.28 17.18
N MET A 10 -1.85 2.04 17.68
CA MET A 10 -0.79 1.11 17.40
C MET A 10 -0.72 0.83 15.90
N ALA A 11 -1.86 0.66 15.24
CA ALA A 11 -1.87 0.44 13.80
C ALA A 11 -1.29 1.62 13.04
N GLN A 12 -1.59 2.84 13.48
CA GLN A 12 -1.02 4.02 12.84
C GLN A 12 0.48 4.09 13.02
N ASP A 13 0.96 3.82 14.23
CA ASP A 13 2.39 3.83 14.49
C ASP A 13 3.08 2.73 13.69
N MET A 14 2.48 1.55 13.63
CA MET A 14 3.02 0.43 12.90
C MET A 14 3.08 0.75 11.41
N LYS A 15 2.05 1.40 10.87
CA LYS A 15 2.03 1.79 9.47
C LYS A 15 3.18 2.75 9.18
N ARG A 16 3.43 3.70 10.06
CA ARG A 16 4.52 4.65 9.89
C ARG A 16 5.88 3.94 9.86
N GLU A 17 6.07 3.00 10.78
CA GLU A 17 7.32 2.25 10.80
C GLU A 17 7.45 1.37 9.56
N LEU A 18 6.34 0.78 9.13
CA LEU A 18 6.35 -0.06 7.94
C LEU A 18 6.78 0.74 6.71
N ILE A 19 6.26 1.94 6.56
CA ILE A 19 6.65 2.80 5.44
C ILE A 19 8.16 3.05 5.47
N GLY A 20 8.71 3.31 6.65
CA GLY A 20 10.15 3.52 6.77
C GLY A 20 10.95 2.29 6.42
N ILE A 21 10.48 1.11 6.84
CA ILE A 21 11.16 -0.14 6.53
C ILE A 21 11.19 -0.38 5.02
N ILE A 22 10.04 -0.21 4.38
CA ILE A 22 9.94 -0.43 2.94
C ILE A 22 10.86 0.54 2.20
N GLY A 23 10.93 1.79 2.67
CA GLY A 23 11.77 2.78 2.03
C GLY A 23 13.26 2.45 2.12
N GLN A 24 13.66 1.63 3.07
CA GLN A 24 15.05 1.24 3.23
C GLN A 24 15.38 -0.08 2.54
N MET A 25 14.38 -0.78 2.01
CA MET A 25 14.62 -2.05 1.35
C MET A 25 15.23 -1.82 -0.02
N LYS A 26 16.18 -2.67 -0.38
CA LYS A 26 16.90 -2.51 -1.64
C LYS A 26 16.51 -3.58 -2.62
N ASP A 27 15.26 -3.63 -2.97
CA ASP A 27 14.75 -4.57 -3.95
C ASP A 27 14.35 -3.78 -5.19
N PRO A 28 14.88 -4.11 -6.36
CA PRO A 28 14.54 -3.36 -7.57
C PRO A 28 13.05 -3.31 -7.86
N ARG A 29 12.31 -4.32 -7.43
CA ARG A 29 10.87 -4.33 -7.65
C ARG A 29 10.14 -3.28 -6.84
N LEU A 30 10.81 -2.71 -5.82
CA LEU A 30 10.22 -1.65 -5.00
C LEU A 30 10.75 -0.28 -5.37
N ALA A 31 11.75 -0.21 -6.25
CA ALA A 31 12.43 1.04 -6.54
C ALA A 31 11.70 1.91 -7.54
N GLU A 32 10.97 1.29 -8.45
CA GLU A 32 10.29 2.06 -9.49
C GLU A 32 8.91 2.45 -9.06
N GLY A 33 8.51 3.63 -9.45
CA GLY A 33 7.20 4.11 -9.12
C GLY A 33 7.11 4.61 -7.70
N LEU A 34 5.94 5.05 -7.32
CA LEU A 34 5.66 5.54 -5.98
C LEU A 34 4.85 4.50 -5.24
N LEU A 35 5.47 3.83 -4.30
CA LEU A 35 4.82 2.81 -3.51
C LEU A 35 4.23 3.43 -2.25
N THR A 36 2.99 3.13 -1.97
CA THR A 36 2.29 3.67 -0.81
C THR A 36 1.59 2.56 -0.05
N VAL A 37 1.68 2.60 1.26
CA VAL A 37 0.86 1.76 2.13
C VAL A 37 -0.40 2.57 2.41
N THR A 38 -1.50 2.19 1.78
CA THR A 38 -2.72 2.98 1.90
C THR A 38 -3.48 2.67 3.17
N ARG A 39 -3.37 1.45 3.66
CA ARG A 39 -4.08 1.07 4.88
C ARG A 39 -3.39 -0.12 5.52
N LEU A 40 -3.40 -0.17 6.82
CA LEU A 40 -2.88 -1.31 7.57
C LEU A 40 -3.97 -1.77 8.53
N ASP A 41 -4.47 -2.98 8.32
CA ASP A 41 -5.48 -3.57 9.18
C ASP A 41 -4.81 -4.60 10.08
N VAL A 42 -4.90 -4.39 11.38
CA VAL A 42 -4.27 -5.29 12.35
C VAL A 42 -5.38 -5.99 13.12
N THR A 43 -5.26 -7.32 13.24
CA THR A 43 -6.26 -8.08 13.99
C THR A 43 -6.19 -7.72 15.47
N PRO A 44 -7.32 -7.86 16.19
CA PRO A 44 -7.35 -7.47 17.61
C PRO A 44 -6.33 -8.18 18.47
N ASP A 45 -5.99 -9.42 18.12
CA ASP A 45 -5.01 -10.18 18.90
C ASP A 45 -3.58 -9.92 18.42
N LEU A 46 -3.39 -9.00 17.49
CA LEU A 46 -2.09 -8.67 16.93
C LEU A 46 -1.42 -9.86 16.25
N ASP A 47 -2.22 -10.75 15.69
CA ASP A 47 -1.67 -11.93 15.03
C ASP A 47 -1.33 -11.69 13.58
N VAL A 48 -2.15 -10.90 12.89
CA VAL A 48 -1.96 -10.63 11.46
C VAL A 48 -2.13 -9.15 11.19
N ALA A 49 -1.27 -8.61 10.36
CA ALA A 49 -1.37 -7.24 9.87
C ALA A 49 -1.45 -7.29 8.36
N LYS A 50 -2.55 -6.82 7.80
CA LYS A 50 -2.75 -6.81 6.37
C LYS A 50 -2.48 -5.42 5.83
N ALA A 51 -1.47 -5.30 5.00
CA ALA A 51 -1.06 -4.02 4.45
C ALA A 51 -1.53 -3.90 3.02
N HIS A 52 -2.26 -2.84 2.73
CA HIS A 52 -2.80 -2.57 1.40
C HIS A 52 -1.83 -1.67 0.67
N ILE A 53 -1.39 -2.11 -0.51
CA ILE A 53 -0.30 -1.48 -1.24
C ILE A 53 -0.81 -0.89 -2.54
N SER A 54 -0.39 0.34 -2.82
CA SER A 54 -0.65 0.99 -4.08
C SER A 54 0.68 1.41 -4.68
N VAL A 55 0.85 1.22 -5.99
CA VAL A 55 2.06 1.65 -6.68
C VAL A 55 1.63 2.44 -7.89
N MET A 56 2.14 3.66 -8.00
CA MET A 56 1.86 4.52 -9.15
C MET A 56 3.13 4.69 -9.95
N GLY A 57 2.96 4.83 -11.27
CA GLY A 57 4.11 5.08 -12.12
C GLY A 57 4.85 3.86 -12.60
N ARG A 58 4.30 2.67 -12.37
CA ARG A 58 4.88 1.44 -12.90
C ARG A 58 3.98 0.86 -13.96
N LYS A 59 4.58 0.46 -15.07
CA LYS A 59 3.81 -0.12 -16.16
C LYS A 59 3.25 -1.47 -15.80
N ASP A 60 3.97 -2.24 -15.00
CA ASP A 60 3.56 -3.60 -14.70
C ASP A 60 2.66 -3.68 -13.46
N GLY A 61 2.25 -2.53 -12.95
CA GLY A 61 1.32 -2.51 -11.82
C GLY A 61 1.98 -2.85 -10.51
N PRO A 62 1.18 -3.05 -9.47
CA PRO A 62 1.71 -3.26 -8.12
C PRO A 62 2.05 -4.71 -7.78
N GLU A 63 1.73 -5.66 -8.65
CA GLU A 63 1.83 -7.07 -8.28
C GLU A 63 3.24 -7.50 -7.94
N GLY A 64 4.21 -7.02 -8.70
CA GLY A 64 5.60 -7.37 -8.43
C GLY A 64 6.09 -6.87 -7.10
N ALA A 65 5.70 -5.63 -6.76
CA ALA A 65 6.08 -5.06 -5.47
C ALA A 65 5.42 -5.83 -4.33
N VAL A 66 4.15 -6.17 -4.48
CA VAL A 66 3.45 -6.93 -3.44
C VAL A 66 4.10 -8.30 -3.25
N ALA A 67 4.47 -8.97 -4.34
CA ALA A 67 5.14 -10.26 -4.24
C ALA A 67 6.46 -10.12 -3.50
N ALA A 68 7.23 -9.07 -3.82
CA ALA A 68 8.49 -8.85 -3.15
C ALA A 68 8.31 -8.59 -1.66
N LEU A 69 7.30 -7.81 -1.31
CA LEU A 69 7.04 -7.52 0.10
C LEU A 69 6.61 -8.76 0.85
N ASN A 70 5.79 -9.62 0.24
CA ASN A 70 5.40 -10.85 0.90
C ASN A 70 6.58 -11.78 1.10
N LYS A 71 7.52 -11.79 0.17
CA LYS A 71 8.73 -12.57 0.34
C LYS A 71 9.55 -12.04 1.50
N ALA A 72 9.52 -10.75 1.73
CA ALA A 72 10.31 -10.12 2.78
C ALA A 72 9.54 -9.98 4.08
N SER A 73 8.37 -10.62 4.21
CA SER A 73 7.51 -10.42 5.36
C SER A 73 8.18 -10.76 6.68
N GLY A 74 9.06 -11.77 6.68
CA GLY A 74 9.79 -12.11 7.90
C GLY A 74 10.73 -11.00 8.33
N HIS A 75 11.41 -10.38 7.37
CA HIS A 75 12.28 -9.25 7.67
C HIS A 75 11.47 -8.08 8.21
N VAL A 76 10.31 -7.81 7.60
CA VAL A 76 9.44 -6.73 8.05
C VAL A 76 8.99 -6.98 9.49
N ARG A 77 8.59 -8.20 9.78
CA ARG A 77 8.14 -8.54 11.13
C ARG A 77 9.25 -8.31 12.16
N THR A 78 10.45 -8.74 11.84
CA THR A 78 11.59 -8.57 12.73
C THR A 78 11.87 -7.09 12.95
N GLU A 79 11.84 -6.30 11.88
CA GLU A 79 12.11 -4.86 11.99
C GLU A 79 11.04 -4.14 12.80
N ILE A 80 9.78 -4.52 12.61
CA ILE A 80 8.68 -3.92 13.38
C ILE A 80 8.87 -4.22 14.86
N SER A 81 9.18 -5.46 15.17
CA SER A 81 9.39 -5.85 16.57
C SER A 81 10.50 -5.03 17.20
N ARG A 82 11.58 -4.84 16.47
CA ARG A 82 12.72 -4.10 16.97
C ARG A 82 12.42 -2.61 17.12
N ARG A 83 11.80 -2.02 16.09
CA ARG A 83 11.57 -0.58 16.09
C ARG A 83 10.51 -0.15 17.07
N MET A 84 9.50 -0.98 17.26
CA MET A 84 8.39 -0.65 18.16
C MET A 84 8.58 -1.24 19.54
N HIS A 85 9.66 -1.99 19.76
CA HIS A 85 9.94 -2.59 21.07
C HIS A 85 8.79 -3.44 21.56
N ILE A 86 8.20 -4.22 20.65
CA ILE A 86 7.13 -5.13 21.04
C ILE A 86 7.64 -6.56 20.96
N ARG A 87 7.18 -7.39 21.89
CA ARG A 87 7.65 -8.75 21.95
C ARG A 87 7.11 -9.58 20.81
N LYS A 88 5.84 -9.40 20.49
CA LYS A 88 5.22 -10.16 19.42
C LYS A 88 4.70 -9.20 18.36
N ALA A 89 5.33 -9.21 17.20
CA ALA A 89 4.84 -8.46 16.07
C ALA A 89 3.90 -9.33 15.25
N PRO A 90 2.91 -8.75 14.60
CA PRO A 90 2.00 -9.54 13.78
C PRO A 90 2.69 -10.06 12.53
N ARG A 91 2.13 -11.11 11.96
CA ARG A 91 2.56 -11.60 10.66
C ARG A 91 2.03 -10.64 9.61
N PHE A 92 2.90 -10.18 8.73
CA PHE A 92 2.50 -9.22 7.70
C PHE A 92 2.09 -9.90 6.42
N VAL A 93 0.96 -9.47 5.87
CA VAL A 93 0.47 -9.94 4.58
C VAL A 93 0.25 -8.70 3.73
N PHE A 94 0.84 -8.68 2.54
CA PHE A 94 0.72 -7.54 1.65
C PHE A 94 -0.22 -7.86 0.51
N VAL A 95 -1.15 -6.96 0.23
CA VAL A 95 -2.12 -7.13 -0.84
C VAL A 95 -2.22 -5.83 -1.63
N VAL A 96 -2.70 -5.94 -2.85
CA VAL A 96 -2.95 -4.77 -3.67
C VAL A 96 -4.17 -4.04 -3.11
N ASP A 97 -4.09 -2.71 -3.05
CA ASP A 97 -5.25 -1.91 -2.67
C ASP A 97 -6.18 -1.87 -3.87
N GLU A 98 -7.24 -2.67 -3.82
CA GLU A 98 -8.15 -2.80 -4.94
C GLU A 98 -8.88 -1.49 -5.25
N GLY A 99 -9.21 -0.73 -4.22
CA GLY A 99 -9.87 0.55 -4.43
C GLY A 99 -8.99 1.53 -5.17
N ALA A 100 -7.72 1.62 -4.76
CA ALA A 100 -6.79 2.52 -5.43
C ALA A 100 -6.51 2.05 -6.86
N ALA A 101 -6.39 0.75 -7.05
CA ALA A 101 -6.16 0.21 -8.39
C ALA A 101 -7.35 0.50 -9.30
N TYR A 102 -8.55 0.35 -8.78
CA TYR A 102 -9.75 0.63 -9.55
C TYR A 102 -9.83 2.10 -9.92
N ALA A 103 -9.55 2.98 -8.95
CA ALA A 103 -9.59 4.42 -9.21
C ALA A 103 -8.57 4.81 -10.28
N ALA A 104 -7.38 4.24 -10.22
CA ALA A 104 -6.36 4.53 -11.21
C ALA A 104 -6.80 4.06 -12.60
N HIS A 105 -7.43 2.89 -12.67
CA HIS A 105 -7.93 2.34 -13.93
C HIS A 105 -9.00 3.25 -14.53
N ILE A 106 -9.93 3.70 -13.71
CA ILE A 106 -10.99 4.58 -14.18
C ILE A 106 -10.40 5.90 -14.68
N ASN A 107 -9.43 6.45 -13.94
CA ASN A 107 -8.79 7.69 -14.35
C ASN A 107 -8.07 7.51 -15.67
N GLN A 108 -7.44 6.36 -15.89
CA GLN A 108 -6.76 6.10 -17.15
C GLN A 108 -7.75 6.00 -18.30
N LEU A 109 -8.88 5.33 -18.08
CA LEU A 109 -9.91 5.24 -19.10
C LEU A 109 -10.45 6.61 -19.47
N LEU A 110 -10.65 7.48 -18.48
CA LEU A 110 -11.13 8.82 -18.75
C LEU A 110 -10.10 9.63 -19.54
N ALA A 111 -8.83 9.46 -19.20
CA ALA A 111 -7.78 10.15 -19.94
C ALA A 111 -7.73 9.67 -21.39
N ASP A 112 -7.85 8.36 -21.60
CA ASP A 112 -7.85 7.79 -22.95
C ASP A 112 -9.03 8.32 -23.77
N LEU A 113 -10.19 8.44 -23.14
CA LEU A 113 -11.34 8.96 -23.82
C LEU A 113 -11.13 10.41 -24.23
N GLN A 114 -10.56 11.20 -23.35
CA GLN A 114 -10.29 12.59 -23.68
C GLN A 114 -9.31 12.71 -24.82
N GLU A 115 -8.30 11.88 -24.84
CA GLU A 115 -7.33 11.90 -25.92
C GLU A 115 -7.92 11.42 -27.22
N GLY A 116 -8.83 10.47 -27.15
CA GLY A 116 -9.44 9.93 -28.35
C GLY A 116 -10.51 10.82 -28.92
N GLU A 117 -11.04 11.76 -28.16
CA GLU A 117 -12.05 12.64 -28.64
C GLU A 117 -11.46 13.89 -29.19
N ALA A 118 -12.15 14.50 -30.07
CA ALA A 118 -11.65 15.73 -30.59
C ALA A 118 -11.59 16.73 -29.47
N PRO A 119 -10.55 17.49 -29.45
CA PRO A 119 -10.41 18.41 -28.38
C PRO A 119 -11.53 19.36 -28.27
N ALA A 120 -12.19 19.52 -29.27
CA ALA A 120 -13.19 20.44 -29.23
C ALA A 120 -14.28 20.07 -28.37
N GLU A 121 -14.48 19.02 -28.14
CA GLU A 121 -15.46 18.82 -27.43
C GLU A 121 -15.33 18.78 -26.17
N ALA A 122 -14.52 18.55 -26.04
CA ALA A 122 -14.40 18.33 -24.85
C ALA A 122 -14.78 19.13 -23.98
N ALA A 123 -14.68 19.67 -24.30
CA ALA A 123 -14.88 20.33 -23.45
C ALA A 123 -15.93 20.26 -22.68
N GLY A 124 -16.11 20.14 -22.90
CA GLY A 124 -16.78 20.13 -22.29
C GLY A 124 -17.58 19.76 -21.70
N GLU A 125 -17.79 19.75 -22.11
CA GLU A 125 -18.48 19.52 -21.66
C GLU A 125 -18.89 18.79 -20.89
N GLU A 126 -18.88 18.70 -21.14
CA GLU A 126 -19.28 18.08 -20.54
C GLU A 126 -19.52 17.72 -19.64
N GLU A 127 -19.69 18.04 -19.63
CA GLU A 127 -19.97 17.74 -18.82
C GLU A 127 -20.26 17.51 -18.28
#